data_98d391f0cb4354800838e5770cbf6676
#
_entry.id   98d391f0cb4354800838e5770cbf6676
#
_cell.length_a   1.000
_cell.length_b   1.000
_cell.length_c   1.000
_cell.angle_alpha   90.00
_cell.angle_beta   90.00
_cell.angle_gamma   90.00
#
_symmetry.space_group_name_H-M   'P 1'
#
loop_
_entity.id
_entity.type
_entity.pdbx_description
1 polymer ?
#
loop_
_entity_poly.entity_id
_entity_poly.type
_entity_poly.pdbx_seq_one_letter_code
_entity_poly.pdbx_strand_id
1 'polypeptide(L)'
;MPPKSNRLLPRLRRWRRRAHRARLKFANTPRTIQIAVGAAVLLAIVMLANLISAVIHKPTELFAFVGHRLDKEPAETWRSYGPLFRTYSTNAIAPELLAALAQVESSGNPVDRTYWRWRWSFNPFAIYQPASSAVGLFQMIDGAFAEAAKFCIRDHAVTDHGCGFASLYIRTIPSHSIELASIYLDRNVAAVLARADNVKANASQTQDLAAFIHLCGGGPATAFARRHFQMKADERCGDHLVSAYVARVNAMKRQFLRLAADG
;
A
#
# COMPACT_ATOMS: atom_id res chain seq x y z
N MET A 1 10.93 37.21 -41.36
CA MET A 1 10.90 36.75 -39.96
C MET A 1 12.23 37.08 -39.30
N PRO A 2 12.30 37.90 -38.27
CA PRO A 2 13.56 38.18 -37.60
C PRO A 2 13.97 37.00 -36.68
N PRO A 3 15.27 36.70 -36.51
CA PRO A 3 15.74 35.58 -35.69
C PRO A 3 15.44 35.82 -34.22
N LYS A 4 14.87 34.79 -33.54
CA LYS A 4 14.65 34.82 -32.10
C LYS A 4 16.00 34.90 -31.38
N SER A 5 16.31 36.11 -30.85
CA SER A 5 17.53 36.41 -30.13
C SER A 5 17.65 35.48 -28.90
N ASN A 6 18.81 34.85 -28.76
CA ASN A 6 19.25 33.99 -27.66
C ASN A 6 19.26 34.73 -26.30
N ARG A 7 18.11 34.86 -25.66
CA ARG A 7 17.97 35.49 -24.32
C ARG A 7 18.55 34.60 -23.17
N LEU A 8 19.04 33.41 -23.46
CA LEU A 8 19.60 32.48 -22.47
C LEU A 8 21.04 32.80 -22.05
N LEU A 9 21.86 33.35 -22.97
CA LEU A 9 23.28 33.65 -22.74
C LEU A 9 23.54 34.67 -21.62
N PRO A 10 22.80 35.83 -21.52
CA PRO A 10 23.04 36.79 -20.44
C PRO A 10 22.60 36.26 -19.05
N ARG A 11 21.62 35.38 -18.96
CA ARG A 11 21.22 34.74 -17.70
C ARG A 11 22.29 33.79 -17.17
N LEU A 12 22.89 32.97 -18.03
CA LEU A 12 23.97 32.02 -17.67
C LEU A 12 25.24 32.81 -17.21
N ARG A 13 25.60 33.91 -17.87
CA ARG A 13 26.75 34.76 -17.44
C ARG A 13 26.51 35.39 -16.06
N ARG A 14 25.26 35.85 -15.75
CA ARG A 14 24.91 36.39 -14.42
C ARG A 14 24.97 35.30 -13.36
N TRP A 15 24.53 34.10 -13.67
CA TRP A 15 24.57 32.94 -12.77
C TRP A 15 26.02 32.54 -12.44
N ARG A 16 26.87 32.42 -13.44
CA ARG A 16 28.32 32.14 -13.26
C ARG A 16 29.01 33.21 -12.38
N ARG A 17 28.73 34.48 -12.58
CA ARG A 17 29.30 35.56 -11.74
C ARG A 17 28.79 35.49 -10.30
N ARG A 18 27.54 35.16 -10.07
CA ARG A 18 26.96 34.94 -8.72
C ARG A 18 27.60 33.72 -8.04
N ALA A 19 27.72 32.60 -8.73
CA ALA A 19 28.36 31.41 -8.22
C ALA A 19 29.83 31.65 -7.86
N HIS A 20 30.58 32.36 -8.71
CA HIS A 20 31.98 32.73 -8.42
C HIS A 20 32.10 33.60 -7.17
N ARG A 21 31.26 34.62 -7.02
CA ARG A 21 31.24 35.47 -5.81
C ARG A 21 30.86 34.70 -4.56
N ALA A 22 29.91 33.77 -4.67
CA ALA A 22 29.53 32.92 -3.56
C ALA A 22 30.69 31.99 -3.13
N ARG A 23 31.42 31.41 -4.10
CA ARG A 23 32.63 30.60 -3.82
C ARG A 23 33.71 31.40 -3.10
N LEU A 24 33.99 32.63 -3.52
CA LEU A 24 34.99 33.47 -2.87
C LEU A 24 34.58 33.86 -1.44
N LYS A 25 33.29 34.17 -1.22
CA LYS A 25 32.76 34.44 0.13
C LYS A 25 32.88 33.19 1.01
N PHE A 26 32.56 32.02 0.47
CA PHE A 26 32.63 30.77 1.20
C PHE A 26 34.07 30.39 1.55
N ALA A 27 35.03 30.63 0.65
CA ALA A 27 36.44 30.40 0.91
C ALA A 27 37.00 31.21 2.08
N ASN A 28 36.42 32.41 2.35
CA ASN A 28 36.83 33.31 3.43
C ASN A 28 36.05 33.07 4.76
N THR A 29 35.16 32.05 4.82
CA THR A 29 34.46 31.69 6.06
C THR A 29 35.33 30.82 6.97
N PRO A 30 35.10 30.81 8.29
CA PRO A 30 35.80 29.93 9.22
C PRO A 30 35.70 28.44 8.79
N ARG A 31 36.78 27.67 8.96
CA ARG A 31 36.85 26.25 8.58
C ARG A 31 35.70 25.40 9.17
N THR A 32 35.26 25.69 10.38
CA THR A 32 34.13 25.06 11.03
C THR A 32 32.83 25.19 10.23
N ILE A 33 32.56 26.41 9.68
CA ILE A 33 31.40 26.67 8.85
C ILE A 33 31.53 25.94 7.49
N GLN A 34 32.74 25.93 6.90
CA GLN A 34 32.98 25.19 5.65
C GLN A 34 32.74 23.68 5.83
N ILE A 35 33.21 23.08 6.93
CA ILE A 35 32.97 21.67 7.27
C ILE A 35 31.48 21.40 7.50
N ALA A 36 30.80 22.24 8.27
CA ALA A 36 29.37 22.09 8.53
C ALA A 36 28.51 22.16 7.24
N VAL A 37 28.81 23.13 6.36
CA VAL A 37 28.14 23.24 5.07
C VAL A 37 28.48 22.07 4.17
N GLY A 38 29.73 21.63 4.12
CA GLY A 38 30.15 20.45 3.36
C GLY A 38 29.43 19.18 3.82
N ALA A 39 29.34 18.97 5.12
CA ALA A 39 28.61 17.85 5.70
C ALA A 39 27.10 17.91 5.40
N ALA A 40 26.48 19.09 5.50
CA ALA A 40 25.07 19.27 5.15
C ALA A 40 24.79 19.01 3.66
N VAL A 41 25.67 19.45 2.76
CA VAL A 41 25.57 19.19 1.32
C VAL A 41 25.74 17.70 1.03
N LEU A 42 26.73 17.06 1.65
CA LEU A 42 26.93 15.62 1.50
C LEU A 42 25.71 14.83 1.98
N LEU A 43 25.18 15.17 3.13
CA LEU A 43 23.96 14.56 3.66
C LEU A 43 22.79 14.75 2.68
N ALA A 44 22.59 15.95 2.16
CA ALA A 44 21.53 16.23 1.17
C ALA A 44 21.70 15.37 -0.11
N ILE A 45 22.92 15.21 -0.60
CA ILE A 45 23.22 14.35 -1.77
C ILE A 45 22.89 12.90 -1.46
N VAL A 46 23.30 12.37 -0.30
CA VAL A 46 23.01 10.99 0.11
C VAL A 46 21.50 10.78 0.24
N MET A 47 20.78 11.71 0.85
CA MET A 47 19.32 11.63 0.99
C MET A 47 18.63 11.67 -0.38
N LEU A 48 19.07 12.53 -1.28
CA LEU A 48 18.53 12.59 -2.65
C LEU A 48 18.81 11.32 -3.43
N ALA A 49 20.01 10.78 -3.34
CA ALA A 49 20.39 9.51 -3.99
C ALA A 49 19.57 8.34 -3.42
N ASN A 50 19.34 8.32 -2.09
CA ASN A 50 18.48 7.33 -1.45
C ASN A 50 17.02 7.44 -1.94
N LEU A 51 16.47 8.65 -2.04
CA LEU A 51 15.12 8.88 -2.57
C LEU A 51 15.01 8.44 -4.03
N ILE A 52 15.98 8.78 -4.88
CA ILE A 52 16.00 8.37 -6.29
C ILE A 52 16.06 6.82 -6.38
N SER A 53 16.94 6.20 -5.61
CA SER A 53 17.03 4.74 -5.55
C SER A 53 15.70 4.09 -5.12
N ALA A 54 15.07 4.63 -4.08
CA ALA A 54 13.77 4.15 -3.60
C ALA A 54 12.67 4.29 -4.66
N VAL A 55 12.60 5.43 -5.37
CA VAL A 55 11.64 5.66 -6.45
C VAL A 55 11.88 4.72 -7.64
N ILE A 56 13.13 4.45 -8.01
CA ILE A 56 13.45 3.50 -9.09
C ILE A 56 12.97 2.08 -8.73
N HIS A 57 13.20 1.64 -7.48
CA HIS A 57 12.79 0.30 -7.04
C HIS A 57 11.30 0.20 -6.67
N LYS A 58 10.68 1.33 -6.28
CA LYS A 58 9.28 1.41 -5.91
C LYS A 58 8.68 2.75 -6.39
N PRO A 59 8.24 2.84 -7.65
CA PRO A 59 7.72 4.09 -8.25
C PRO A 59 6.55 4.71 -7.48
N THR A 60 5.81 3.90 -6.72
CA THR A 60 4.70 4.36 -5.87
C THR A 60 5.13 5.34 -4.78
N GLU A 61 6.44 5.42 -4.45
CA GLU A 61 6.95 6.40 -3.48
C GLU A 61 6.80 7.86 -3.95
N LEU A 62 6.61 8.10 -5.25
CA LEU A 62 6.26 9.43 -5.77
C LEU A 62 4.91 9.94 -5.26
N PHE A 63 3.99 9.06 -4.92
CA PHE A 63 2.68 9.42 -4.35
C PHE A 63 2.76 9.98 -2.92
N ALA A 64 3.96 9.97 -2.29
CA ALA A 64 4.20 10.65 -1.02
C ALA A 64 3.71 12.11 -1.01
N PHE A 65 3.85 12.79 -2.15
CA PHE A 65 3.47 14.19 -2.28
C PHE A 65 1.96 14.41 -2.39
N VAL A 66 1.20 13.37 -2.76
CA VAL A 66 -0.27 13.42 -2.82
C VAL A 66 -0.87 13.11 -1.44
N GLY A 67 -0.22 12.21 -0.68
CA GLY A 67 -0.54 11.86 0.69
C GLY A 67 -2.03 11.57 0.91
N HIS A 68 -2.56 12.04 2.02
CA HIS A 68 -3.95 11.84 2.45
C HIS A 68 -5.00 12.64 1.65
N ARG A 69 -4.61 13.37 0.60
CA ARG A 69 -5.57 14.14 -0.23
C ARG A 69 -6.55 13.25 -1.01
N LEU A 70 -6.24 11.97 -1.14
CA LEU A 70 -7.09 10.98 -1.80
C LEU A 70 -7.84 10.09 -0.81
N ASP A 71 -7.73 10.34 0.49
CA ASP A 71 -8.53 9.67 1.50
C ASP A 71 -10.02 10.00 1.29
N LYS A 72 -10.86 9.01 1.47
CA LYS A 72 -12.30 9.08 1.23
C LYS A 72 -13.08 8.70 2.48
N GLU A 73 -14.18 9.36 2.67
CA GLU A 73 -15.21 8.90 3.62
C GLU A 73 -15.87 7.60 3.11
N PRO A 74 -16.41 6.76 4.00
CA PRO A 74 -17.00 5.48 3.59
C PRO A 74 -18.05 5.58 2.48
N ALA A 75 -18.92 6.59 2.52
CA ALA A 75 -19.91 6.81 1.47
C ALA A 75 -19.27 7.15 0.11
N GLU A 76 -18.17 7.89 0.11
CA GLU A 76 -17.42 8.21 -1.11
C GLU A 76 -16.67 6.99 -1.64
N THR A 77 -16.07 6.19 -0.75
CA THR A 77 -15.43 4.91 -1.10
C THR A 77 -16.43 3.98 -1.78
N TRP A 78 -17.64 3.84 -1.20
CA TRP A 78 -18.69 3.01 -1.80
C TRP A 78 -19.15 3.53 -3.15
N ARG A 79 -19.38 4.85 -3.26
CA ARG A 79 -19.77 5.48 -4.53
C ARG A 79 -18.71 5.28 -5.61
N SER A 80 -17.44 5.41 -5.25
CA SER A 80 -16.31 5.32 -6.20
C SER A 80 -16.01 3.89 -6.63
N TYR A 81 -16.11 2.92 -5.72
CA TYR A 81 -15.62 1.56 -5.94
C TYR A 81 -16.65 0.45 -5.72
N GLY A 82 -17.88 0.78 -5.28
CA GLY A 82 -18.94 -0.20 -5.04
C GLY A 82 -19.23 -1.14 -6.22
N PRO A 83 -19.32 -0.65 -7.47
CA PRO A 83 -19.42 -1.52 -8.64
C PRO A 83 -18.27 -2.51 -8.77
N LEU A 84 -17.03 -2.08 -8.50
CA LEU A 84 -15.84 -2.94 -8.56
C LEU A 84 -15.84 -3.98 -7.43
N PHE A 85 -16.24 -3.59 -6.22
CA PHE A 85 -16.38 -4.54 -5.11
C PHE A 85 -17.39 -5.62 -5.44
N ARG A 86 -18.52 -5.27 -6.05
CA ARG A 86 -19.51 -6.26 -6.53
C ARG A 86 -18.96 -7.14 -7.65
N THR A 87 -18.30 -6.56 -8.64
CA THR A 87 -17.72 -7.32 -9.78
C THR A 87 -16.69 -8.35 -9.32
N TYR A 88 -15.84 -7.98 -8.36
CA TYR A 88 -14.74 -8.82 -7.91
C TYR A 88 -14.99 -9.52 -6.57
N SER A 89 -16.23 -9.50 -6.07
CA SER A 89 -16.62 -10.37 -4.95
C SER A 89 -16.61 -11.85 -5.37
N THR A 90 -16.46 -12.73 -4.40
CA THR A 90 -16.56 -14.19 -4.61
C THR A 90 -17.60 -14.79 -3.68
N ASN A 91 -17.86 -16.10 -3.79
CA ASN A 91 -18.75 -16.79 -2.86
C ASN A 91 -18.25 -16.73 -1.40
N ALA A 92 -16.94 -16.60 -1.19
CA ALA A 92 -16.34 -16.50 0.14
C ALA A 92 -16.13 -15.03 0.58
N ILE A 93 -15.96 -14.08 -0.34
CA ILE A 93 -15.55 -12.71 -0.07
C ILE A 93 -16.65 -11.75 -0.53
N ALA A 94 -17.41 -11.23 0.41
CA ALA A 94 -18.50 -10.29 0.13
C ALA A 94 -17.98 -8.91 -0.29
N PRO A 95 -18.73 -8.15 -1.13
CA PRO A 95 -18.34 -6.81 -1.57
C PRO A 95 -18.18 -5.82 -0.40
N GLU A 96 -19.00 -5.94 0.65
CA GLU A 96 -18.92 -5.08 1.83
C GLU A 96 -17.69 -5.38 2.69
N LEU A 97 -17.18 -6.63 2.66
CA LEU A 97 -15.90 -6.95 3.30
C LEU A 97 -14.74 -6.30 2.56
N LEU A 98 -14.72 -6.37 1.23
CA LEU A 98 -13.72 -5.69 0.42
C LEU A 98 -13.73 -4.19 0.67
N ALA A 99 -14.90 -3.57 0.69
CA ALA A 99 -15.06 -2.15 0.99
C ALA A 99 -14.56 -1.81 2.41
N ALA A 100 -14.89 -2.65 3.41
CA ALA A 100 -14.47 -2.46 4.79
C ALA A 100 -12.95 -2.55 4.94
N LEU A 101 -12.32 -3.54 4.31
CA LEU A 101 -10.85 -3.67 4.31
C LEU A 101 -10.19 -2.47 3.63
N ALA A 102 -10.65 -2.06 2.43
CA ALA A 102 -10.13 -0.89 1.74
C ALA A 102 -10.23 0.39 2.60
N GLN A 103 -11.34 0.55 3.33
CA GLN A 103 -11.53 1.70 4.22
C GLN A 103 -10.65 1.65 5.46
N VAL A 104 -10.49 0.47 6.08
CA VAL A 104 -9.70 0.29 7.30
C VAL A 104 -8.20 0.41 7.02
N GLU A 105 -7.74 -0.07 5.86
CA GLU A 105 -6.32 -0.10 5.50
C GLU A 105 -5.79 1.23 4.95
N SER A 106 -6.59 1.93 4.17
CA SER A 106 -6.12 3.09 3.40
C SER A 106 -7.09 4.27 3.37
N SER A 107 -8.20 4.24 4.13
CA SER A 107 -9.28 5.24 3.99
C SER A 107 -9.77 5.36 2.54
N GLY A 108 -9.83 4.26 1.79
CA GLY A 108 -10.22 4.25 0.38
C GLY A 108 -9.24 4.94 -0.57
N ASN A 109 -8.01 5.19 -0.15
CA ASN A 109 -6.96 5.82 -0.94
C ASN A 109 -6.19 4.78 -1.78
N PRO A 110 -6.28 4.83 -3.12
CA PRO A 110 -5.68 3.80 -3.97
C PRO A 110 -4.14 3.87 -4.06
N VAL A 111 -3.54 4.97 -3.62
CA VAL A 111 -2.09 5.19 -3.65
C VAL A 111 -1.48 5.27 -2.26
N ASP A 112 -2.25 4.90 -1.23
CA ASP A 112 -1.74 4.88 0.14
C ASP A 112 -0.55 3.93 0.27
N ARG A 113 0.36 4.27 1.17
CA ARG A 113 1.64 3.60 1.34
C ARG A 113 2.08 3.60 2.78
N THR A 114 2.94 2.66 3.15
CA THR A 114 3.51 2.60 4.49
C THR A 114 4.43 3.80 4.76
N TYR A 115 4.54 4.16 6.04
CA TYR A 115 5.49 5.16 6.50
C TYR A 115 6.94 4.71 6.26
N TRP A 116 7.85 5.69 6.23
CA TRP A 116 9.28 5.45 6.15
C TRP A 116 9.86 5.34 7.56
N ARG A 117 10.86 4.45 7.72
CA ARG A 117 11.56 4.26 8.99
C ARG A 117 13.07 4.21 8.82
N TRP A 118 13.77 4.59 9.87
CA TRP A 118 15.21 4.43 9.97
C TRP A 118 15.57 2.98 10.33
N ARG A 119 16.59 2.45 9.66
CA ARG A 119 17.20 1.16 9.98
C ARG A 119 18.70 1.29 9.99
N TRP A 120 19.35 0.71 10.99
CA TRP A 120 20.79 0.55 10.95
C TRP A 120 21.16 -0.44 9.84
N SER A 121 21.98 0.02 8.86
CA SER A 121 22.44 -0.77 7.73
C SER A 121 23.81 -0.28 7.28
N PHE A 122 24.69 -1.21 6.90
CA PHE A 122 25.96 -0.87 6.23
C PHE A 122 25.75 -0.34 4.81
N ASN A 123 24.58 -0.58 4.21
CA ASN A 123 24.21 -0.01 2.93
C ASN A 123 23.59 1.38 3.16
N PRO A 124 24.24 2.47 2.70
CA PRO A 124 23.74 3.84 2.92
C PRO A 124 22.37 4.09 2.25
N PHE A 125 22.03 3.32 1.20
CA PHE A 125 20.72 3.41 0.53
C PHE A 125 19.59 2.63 1.24
N ALA A 126 19.90 1.87 2.29
CA ALA A 126 18.94 1.12 3.09
C ALA A 126 18.77 1.66 4.51
N ILE A 127 19.34 2.82 4.83
CA ILE A 127 19.25 3.44 6.16
C ILE A 127 17.86 4.04 6.41
N TYR A 128 17.26 4.65 5.39
CA TYR A 128 15.92 5.24 5.46
C TYR A 128 15.08 4.70 4.31
N GLN A 129 14.09 3.86 4.63
CA GLN A 129 13.30 3.13 3.65
C GLN A 129 11.86 2.88 4.12
N PRO A 130 10.93 2.54 3.23
CA PRO A 130 9.57 2.17 3.60
C PRO A 130 9.55 1.04 4.63
N ALA A 131 8.63 1.10 5.58
CA ALA A 131 8.50 0.10 6.65
C ALA A 131 8.14 -1.28 6.10
N SER A 132 7.38 -1.32 4.99
CA SER A 132 7.03 -2.55 4.26
C SER A 132 6.84 -2.27 2.78
N SER A 133 6.63 -3.32 1.99
CA SER A 133 6.26 -3.23 0.57
C SER A 133 4.76 -2.97 0.34
N ALA A 134 3.97 -2.79 1.40
CA ALA A 134 2.53 -2.57 1.32
C ALA A 134 2.19 -1.27 0.59
N VAL A 135 1.17 -1.32 -0.27
CA VAL A 135 0.69 -0.18 -1.05
C VAL A 135 -0.74 -0.38 -1.55
N GLY A 136 -1.44 0.73 -1.77
CA GLY A 136 -2.76 0.77 -2.39
C GLY A 136 -3.91 0.52 -1.42
N LEU A 137 -5.11 0.33 -1.96
CA LEU A 137 -6.37 0.21 -1.21
C LEU A 137 -6.33 -0.80 -0.07
N PHE A 138 -5.63 -1.91 -0.26
CA PHE A 138 -5.57 -3.03 0.71
C PHE A 138 -4.20 -3.17 1.35
N GLN A 139 -3.30 -2.20 1.23
CA GLN A 139 -1.94 -2.29 1.75
C GLN A 139 -1.28 -3.65 1.43
N MET A 140 -1.47 -4.11 0.17
CA MET A 140 -1.00 -5.42 -0.26
C MET A 140 0.52 -5.45 -0.41
N ILE A 141 1.17 -6.42 0.24
CA ILE A 141 2.62 -6.66 0.16
C ILE A 141 3.00 -7.41 -1.13
N ASP A 142 4.28 -7.38 -1.50
CA ASP A 142 4.79 -7.98 -2.74
C ASP A 142 4.51 -9.48 -2.83
N GLY A 143 4.61 -10.23 -1.72
CA GLY A 143 4.33 -11.67 -1.69
C GLY A 143 2.86 -11.99 -1.99
N ALA A 144 1.93 -11.27 -1.37
CA ALA A 144 0.49 -11.43 -1.62
C ALA A 144 0.11 -11.04 -3.06
N PHE A 145 0.73 -9.97 -3.58
CA PHE A 145 0.57 -9.56 -4.96
C PHE A 145 1.03 -10.65 -5.94
N ALA A 146 2.25 -11.17 -5.77
CA ALA A 146 2.81 -12.18 -6.65
C ALA A 146 2.03 -13.51 -6.63
N GLU A 147 1.42 -13.84 -5.49
CA GLU A 147 0.53 -15.00 -5.35
C GLU A 147 -0.79 -14.77 -6.11
N ALA A 148 -1.45 -13.64 -5.86
CA ALA A 148 -2.75 -13.32 -6.44
C ALA A 148 -2.70 -13.09 -7.96
N ALA A 149 -1.64 -12.46 -8.48
CA ALA A 149 -1.48 -12.13 -9.89
C ALA A 149 -1.40 -13.34 -10.85
N LYS A 150 -1.39 -14.56 -10.31
CA LYS A 150 -1.46 -15.81 -11.09
C LYS A 150 -2.89 -16.21 -11.46
N PHE A 151 -3.88 -15.52 -10.91
CA PHE A 151 -5.31 -15.87 -11.00
C PHE A 151 -6.13 -14.65 -11.40
N CYS A 152 -7.39 -14.89 -11.77
CA CYS A 152 -8.37 -13.86 -12.02
C CYS A 152 -9.76 -14.31 -11.51
N ILE A 153 -10.71 -13.36 -11.46
CA ILE A 153 -12.09 -13.67 -11.09
C ILE A 153 -12.96 -13.71 -12.34
N ARG A 154 -13.71 -14.80 -12.49
CA ARG A 154 -14.73 -15.02 -13.52
C ARG A 154 -15.99 -15.50 -12.85
N ASP A 155 -17.10 -14.82 -13.08
CA ASP A 155 -18.41 -15.20 -12.54
C ASP A 155 -18.37 -15.49 -11.02
N HIS A 156 -17.71 -14.58 -10.27
CA HIS A 156 -17.51 -14.67 -8.82
C HIS A 156 -16.71 -15.89 -8.34
N ALA A 157 -15.95 -16.53 -9.22
CA ALA A 157 -15.06 -17.64 -8.90
C ALA A 157 -13.61 -17.33 -9.29
N VAL A 158 -12.67 -17.72 -8.45
CA VAL A 158 -11.24 -17.59 -8.73
C VAL A 158 -10.80 -18.70 -9.67
N THR A 159 -10.11 -18.34 -10.75
CA THR A 159 -9.58 -19.27 -11.75
C THR A 159 -8.14 -18.90 -12.15
N ASP A 160 -7.40 -19.85 -12.69
CA ASP A 160 -6.08 -19.68 -13.31
C ASP A 160 -6.15 -19.68 -14.85
N HIS A 161 -7.35 -19.93 -15.41
CA HIS A 161 -7.55 -20.01 -16.85
C HIS A 161 -8.15 -18.72 -17.42
N GLY A 162 -7.64 -18.32 -18.58
CA GLY A 162 -8.18 -17.18 -19.32
C GLY A 162 -7.95 -15.82 -18.66
N CYS A 163 -6.94 -15.69 -17.80
CA CYS A 163 -6.66 -14.48 -17.02
C CYS A 163 -6.03 -13.33 -17.81
N GLY A 164 -5.80 -13.49 -19.09
CA GLY A 164 -5.30 -12.41 -19.96
C GLY A 164 -4.01 -11.78 -19.45
N PHE A 165 -4.06 -10.47 -19.20
CA PHE A 165 -2.89 -9.68 -18.80
C PHE A 165 -2.78 -9.48 -17.27
N ALA A 166 -3.24 -10.42 -16.45
CA ALA A 166 -3.17 -10.32 -14.97
C ALA A 166 -1.72 -10.06 -14.46
N SER A 167 -0.70 -10.51 -15.21
CA SER A 167 0.72 -10.21 -14.94
C SER A 167 1.09 -8.73 -15.04
N LEU A 168 0.25 -7.90 -15.69
CA LEU A 168 0.45 -6.45 -15.83
C LEU A 168 -0.34 -5.65 -14.78
N TYR A 169 -0.93 -6.30 -13.80
CA TYR A 169 -1.69 -5.64 -12.76
C TYR A 169 -0.79 -4.73 -11.91
N ILE A 170 -1.38 -3.62 -11.45
CA ILE A 170 -0.72 -2.60 -10.64
C ILE A 170 -1.56 -2.36 -9.39
N ARG A 171 -0.97 -2.47 -8.21
CA ARG A 171 -1.65 -2.36 -6.90
C ARG A 171 -2.30 -1.01 -6.61
N THR A 172 -1.93 0.04 -7.34
CA THR A 172 -2.49 1.40 -7.19
C THR A 172 -3.66 1.68 -8.14
N ILE A 173 -3.98 0.76 -9.04
CA ILE A 173 -5.18 0.84 -9.88
C ILE A 173 -6.32 0.14 -9.13
N PRO A 174 -7.43 0.84 -8.80
CA PRO A 174 -8.49 0.29 -7.95
C PRO A 174 -9.05 -1.06 -8.42
N SER A 175 -9.37 -1.23 -9.71
CA SER A 175 -9.88 -2.49 -10.25
C SER A 175 -8.89 -3.66 -10.04
N HIS A 176 -7.60 -3.43 -10.32
CA HIS A 176 -6.58 -4.45 -10.12
C HIS A 176 -6.38 -4.77 -8.63
N SER A 177 -6.34 -3.75 -7.78
CA SER A 177 -6.15 -3.91 -6.33
C SER A 177 -7.30 -4.67 -5.69
N ILE A 178 -8.54 -4.39 -6.09
CA ILE A 178 -9.76 -5.04 -5.57
C ILE A 178 -9.80 -6.50 -6.00
N GLU A 179 -9.57 -6.78 -7.28
CA GLU A 179 -9.53 -8.15 -7.80
C GLU A 179 -8.45 -8.98 -7.11
N LEU A 180 -7.22 -8.47 -7.02
CA LEU A 180 -6.10 -9.14 -6.38
C LEU A 180 -6.33 -9.42 -4.89
N ALA A 181 -6.91 -8.46 -4.16
CA ALA A 181 -7.25 -8.66 -2.75
C ALA A 181 -8.30 -9.74 -2.57
N SER A 182 -9.34 -9.73 -3.40
CA SER A 182 -10.38 -10.77 -3.37
C SER A 182 -9.82 -12.16 -3.69
N ILE A 183 -9.00 -12.28 -4.73
CA ILE A 183 -8.31 -13.54 -5.08
C ILE A 183 -7.45 -14.05 -3.92
N TYR A 184 -6.62 -13.17 -3.35
CA TYR A 184 -5.74 -13.53 -2.25
C TYR A 184 -6.53 -14.07 -1.04
N LEU A 185 -7.59 -13.36 -0.66
CA LEU A 185 -8.42 -13.73 0.48
C LEU A 185 -9.20 -15.03 0.23
N ASP A 186 -9.84 -15.17 -0.92
CA ASP A 186 -10.62 -16.35 -1.28
C ASP A 186 -9.76 -17.61 -1.23
N ARG A 187 -8.62 -17.61 -1.91
CA ARG A 187 -7.70 -18.73 -1.95
C ARG A 187 -7.12 -19.07 -0.58
N ASN A 188 -6.76 -18.06 0.20
CA ASN A 188 -6.21 -18.29 1.53
C ASN A 188 -7.29 -18.77 2.52
N VAL A 189 -8.53 -18.31 2.41
CA VAL A 189 -9.67 -18.87 3.17
C VAL A 189 -9.83 -20.34 2.87
N ALA A 190 -9.92 -20.73 1.59
CA ALA A 190 -10.05 -22.12 1.19
C ALA A 190 -8.87 -22.99 1.68
N ALA A 191 -7.63 -22.50 1.53
CA ALA A 191 -6.43 -23.19 1.97
C ALA A 191 -6.34 -23.33 3.50
N VAL A 192 -6.79 -22.33 4.25
CA VAL A 192 -6.83 -22.37 5.72
C VAL A 192 -7.87 -23.39 6.20
N LEU A 193 -9.07 -23.36 5.65
CA LEU A 193 -10.13 -24.30 6.01
C LEU A 193 -9.72 -25.77 5.71
N ALA A 194 -9.08 -26.01 4.57
CA ALA A 194 -8.54 -27.31 4.22
C ALA A 194 -7.46 -27.79 5.22
N ARG A 195 -6.54 -26.89 5.63
CA ARG A 195 -5.49 -27.19 6.61
C ARG A 195 -6.00 -27.31 8.05
N ALA A 196 -7.19 -26.80 8.32
CA ALA A 196 -7.85 -26.91 9.62
C ALA A 196 -8.83 -28.09 9.66
N ASP A 197 -8.48 -29.20 9.03
CA ASP A 197 -9.25 -30.45 9.01
C ASP A 197 -10.68 -30.28 8.43
N ASN A 198 -10.80 -29.40 7.42
CA ASN A 198 -12.05 -29.06 6.75
C ASN A 198 -13.14 -28.55 7.72
N VAL A 199 -12.74 -27.75 8.70
CA VAL A 199 -13.69 -27.10 9.61
C VAL A 199 -14.72 -26.32 8.80
N LYS A 200 -16.01 -26.56 9.08
CA LYS A 200 -17.11 -25.84 8.44
C LYS A 200 -17.22 -24.43 9.04
N ALA A 201 -17.18 -23.43 8.20
CA ALA A 201 -17.40 -22.03 8.56
C ALA A 201 -18.75 -21.56 8.01
N ASN A 202 -19.51 -20.83 8.82
CA ASN A 202 -20.66 -20.08 8.31
C ASN A 202 -20.19 -18.78 7.62
N ALA A 203 -21.11 -18.07 6.97
CA ALA A 203 -20.78 -16.86 6.21
C ALA A 203 -20.07 -15.79 7.07
N SER A 204 -20.49 -15.57 8.31
CA SER A 204 -19.84 -14.60 9.21
C SER A 204 -18.42 -15.05 9.58
N GLN A 205 -18.25 -16.32 9.94
CA GLN A 205 -16.95 -16.89 10.27
C GLN A 205 -15.97 -16.86 9.09
N THR A 206 -16.48 -17.07 7.87
CA THR A 206 -15.68 -16.93 6.64
C THR A 206 -15.17 -15.52 6.46
N GLN A 207 -16.02 -14.50 6.69
CA GLN A 207 -15.63 -13.09 6.59
C GLN A 207 -14.62 -12.71 7.70
N ASP A 208 -14.83 -13.19 8.92
CA ASP A 208 -13.90 -12.96 10.04
C ASP A 208 -12.54 -13.64 9.77
N LEU A 209 -12.55 -14.84 9.20
CA LEU A 209 -11.35 -15.55 8.77
C LEU A 209 -10.60 -14.78 7.68
N ALA A 210 -11.30 -14.24 6.71
CA ALA A 210 -10.69 -13.42 5.65
C ALA A 210 -10.03 -12.15 6.23
N ALA A 211 -10.70 -11.46 7.16
CA ALA A 211 -10.12 -10.32 7.86
C ALA A 211 -8.89 -10.72 8.70
N PHE A 212 -8.96 -11.86 9.38
CA PHE A 212 -7.83 -12.42 10.12
C PHE A 212 -6.63 -12.75 9.20
N ILE A 213 -6.89 -13.39 8.07
CA ILE A 213 -5.88 -13.73 7.05
C ILE A 213 -5.22 -12.46 6.51
N HIS A 214 -6.01 -11.43 6.27
CA HIS A 214 -5.48 -10.14 5.78
C HIS A 214 -4.44 -9.56 6.72
N LEU A 215 -4.72 -9.58 8.03
CA LEU A 215 -3.81 -9.02 9.04
C LEU A 215 -2.63 -9.95 9.37
N CYS A 216 -2.88 -11.25 9.51
CA CYS A 216 -1.94 -12.21 10.13
C CYS A 216 -1.38 -13.23 9.14
N GLY A 217 -1.95 -13.33 7.94
CA GLY A 217 -1.63 -14.39 6.98
C GLY A 217 -2.22 -15.76 7.35
N GLY A 218 -2.00 -16.74 6.48
CA GLY A 218 -2.65 -18.05 6.56
C GLY A 218 -2.18 -18.95 7.71
N GLY A 219 -0.95 -18.79 8.19
CA GLY A 219 -0.42 -19.62 9.29
C GLY A 219 -1.20 -19.44 10.61
N PRO A 220 -1.18 -18.25 11.22
CA PRO A 220 -1.98 -17.95 12.41
C PRO A 220 -3.49 -18.16 12.20
N ALA A 221 -4.00 -17.86 11.00
CA ALA A 221 -5.40 -18.09 10.65
C ALA A 221 -5.82 -19.56 10.71
N THR A 222 -4.93 -20.49 10.40
CA THR A 222 -5.21 -21.93 10.54
C THR A 222 -5.44 -22.30 12.02
N ALA A 223 -4.64 -21.75 12.92
CA ALA A 223 -4.85 -21.96 14.36
C ALA A 223 -6.16 -21.33 14.86
N PHE A 224 -6.55 -20.18 14.30
CA PHE A 224 -7.84 -19.53 14.58
C PHE A 224 -9.01 -20.41 14.12
N ALA A 225 -8.95 -20.96 12.90
CA ALA A 225 -9.98 -21.85 12.37
C ALA A 225 -10.10 -23.14 13.22
N ARG A 226 -8.97 -23.76 13.62
CA ARG A 226 -8.97 -24.95 14.51
C ARG A 226 -9.56 -24.67 15.89
N ARG A 227 -9.55 -23.45 16.36
CA ARG A 227 -10.23 -23.00 17.59
C ARG A 227 -11.70 -22.66 17.36
N HIS A 228 -12.31 -23.17 16.29
CA HIS A 228 -13.69 -22.86 15.91
C HIS A 228 -13.99 -21.36 15.85
N PHE A 229 -13.03 -20.59 15.27
CA PHE A 229 -13.10 -19.14 15.11
C PHE A 229 -13.19 -18.35 16.41
N GLN A 230 -12.67 -18.91 17.52
CA GLN A 230 -12.57 -18.20 18.78
C GLN A 230 -11.28 -17.37 18.82
N MET A 231 -11.44 -16.04 19.00
CA MET A 231 -10.32 -15.13 19.16
C MET A 231 -9.74 -15.22 20.58
N LYS A 232 -8.43 -15.18 20.69
CA LYS A 232 -7.75 -15.01 21.98
C LYS A 232 -7.71 -13.52 22.33
N ALA A 233 -7.86 -13.19 23.63
CA ALA A 233 -7.93 -11.81 24.09
C ALA A 233 -6.68 -10.99 23.71
N ASP A 234 -5.49 -11.60 23.81
CA ASP A 234 -4.21 -10.89 23.63
C ASP A 234 -3.49 -11.29 22.33
N GLU A 235 -4.21 -11.89 21.36
CA GLU A 235 -3.63 -12.32 20.08
C GLU A 235 -3.22 -11.09 19.25
N ARG A 236 -1.95 -11.04 18.85
CA ARG A 236 -1.39 -9.92 18.11
C ARG A 236 -0.74 -10.38 16.81
N CYS A 237 -0.85 -9.54 15.78
CA CYS A 237 -0.10 -9.65 14.55
C CYS A 237 0.65 -8.32 14.32
N GLY A 238 1.97 -8.36 14.45
CA GLY A 238 2.77 -7.15 14.56
C GLY A 238 2.31 -6.30 15.74
N ASP A 239 2.04 -5.03 15.50
CA ASP A 239 1.59 -4.08 16.53
C ASP A 239 0.07 -4.09 16.75
N HIS A 240 -0.69 -4.89 15.97
CA HIS A 240 -2.15 -4.89 16.01
C HIS A 240 -2.71 -6.00 16.90
N LEU A 241 -3.68 -5.65 17.76
CA LEU A 241 -4.53 -6.60 18.47
C LEU A 241 -5.57 -7.15 17.48
N VAL A 242 -5.58 -8.47 17.28
CA VAL A 242 -6.42 -9.10 16.25
C VAL A 242 -7.90 -8.88 16.49
N SER A 243 -8.37 -9.06 17.73
CA SER A 243 -9.78 -8.85 18.10
C SER A 243 -10.26 -7.43 17.79
N ALA A 244 -9.42 -6.43 18.09
CA ALA A 244 -9.74 -5.02 17.82
C ALA A 244 -9.77 -4.73 16.31
N TYR A 245 -8.85 -5.34 15.55
CA TYR A 245 -8.82 -5.19 14.10
C TYR A 245 -10.07 -5.78 13.43
N VAL A 246 -10.41 -7.04 13.76
CA VAL A 246 -11.58 -7.72 13.19
C VAL A 246 -12.88 -7.01 13.61
N ALA A 247 -12.97 -6.53 14.85
CA ALA A 247 -14.11 -5.73 15.31
C ALA A 247 -14.27 -4.44 14.49
N ARG A 248 -13.17 -3.74 14.18
CA ARG A 248 -13.16 -2.52 13.35
C ARG A 248 -13.61 -2.84 11.91
N VAL A 249 -13.08 -3.90 11.29
CA VAL A 249 -13.50 -4.35 9.95
C VAL A 249 -14.99 -4.67 9.95
N ASN A 250 -15.50 -5.40 10.96
CA ASN A 250 -16.90 -5.74 11.06
C ASN A 250 -17.82 -4.52 11.30
N ALA A 251 -17.37 -3.53 12.07
CA ALA A 251 -18.09 -2.27 12.22
C ALA A 251 -18.20 -1.53 10.88
N MET A 252 -17.11 -1.45 10.14
CA MET A 252 -17.07 -0.83 8.82
C MET A 252 -17.92 -1.62 7.80
N LYS A 253 -17.87 -2.95 7.81
CA LYS A 253 -18.71 -3.82 6.96
C LYS A 253 -20.21 -3.54 7.18
N ARG A 254 -20.65 -3.40 8.44
CA ARG A 254 -22.06 -3.03 8.73
C ARG A 254 -22.43 -1.65 8.18
N GLN A 255 -21.49 -0.71 8.15
CA GLN A 255 -21.72 0.59 7.53
C GLN A 255 -21.90 0.47 6.01
N PHE A 256 -21.06 -0.33 5.34
CA PHE A 256 -21.19 -0.56 3.91
C PHE A 256 -22.45 -1.36 3.54
N LEU A 257 -22.91 -2.28 4.39
CA LEU A 257 -24.20 -2.95 4.20
C LEU A 257 -25.36 -1.94 4.17
N ARG A 258 -25.34 -0.93 5.05
CA ARG A 258 -26.36 0.15 5.01
C ARG A 258 -26.25 0.96 3.73
N LEU A 259 -25.05 1.39 3.35
CA LEU A 259 -24.82 2.15 2.11
C LEU A 259 -25.21 1.36 0.85
N ALA A 260 -25.09 0.04 0.88
CA ALA A 260 -25.51 -0.83 -0.21
C ALA A 260 -27.04 -0.96 -0.32
N ALA A 261 -27.76 -0.83 0.80
CA ALA A 261 -29.20 -0.90 0.83
C ALA A 261 -29.87 0.44 0.43
N ASP A 262 -29.16 1.56 0.62
CA ASP A 262 -29.65 2.92 0.35
C ASP A 262 -29.38 3.36 -1.12
N GLY A 263 -28.64 2.59 -1.91
CA GLY A 263 -28.24 2.90 -3.31
C GLY A 263 -28.54 1.78 -4.25
#